data_bf8e2291ffc510f6ad5e3f42699fa2fe
#
_entry.id   bf8e2291ffc510f6ad5e3f42699fa2fe
#
_cell.length_a   1.000
_cell.length_b   1.000
_cell.length_c   1.000
_cell.angle_alpha   90.00
_cell.angle_beta   90.00
_cell.angle_gamma   90.00
#
_symmetry.space_group_name_H-M   'P 1'
#
loop_
_entity.id
_entity.type
_entity.pdbx_description
1 polymer ?
#
loop_
_entity_poly.entity_id
_entity_poly.type
_entity_poly.pdbx_seq_one_letter_code
_entity_poly.pdbx_strand_id
1 'polypeptide(L)'
;MGKERTAAITRVVVPLAHGFEEIETVTVVDILRRAGISVTVAGVETGSPPGAIEGRTGIRLVPDLSIAGVQASDFDMIVLPGGLKGAQTLQKDTRVARLLRSLQDNDRYIAAICAAPTVLASHGMIAGRRLTSHPSVKDQLAGAIYDEQRVVVDGRLVTSRGPGTAMEFALVLVEILEGKQKVEEVKQEVLARL
;
A
#
# COMPACT_ATOMS: atom_id res chain seq x y z
N MET A 1 13.63 -32.15 -20.90
CA MET A 1 13.32 -30.72 -21.20
C MET A 1 12.27 -30.27 -20.20
N GLY A 2 12.70 -29.67 -19.09
CA GLY A 2 11.81 -29.09 -18.07
C GLY A 2 11.18 -27.82 -18.66
N LYS A 3 9.84 -27.74 -18.67
CA LYS A 3 9.14 -26.48 -18.93
C LYS A 3 9.47 -25.54 -17.77
N GLU A 4 10.27 -24.51 -18.02
CA GLU A 4 10.32 -23.33 -17.15
C GLU A 4 8.89 -22.80 -17.02
N ARG A 5 8.31 -22.95 -15.83
CA ARG A 5 7.10 -22.21 -15.49
C ARG A 5 7.52 -20.74 -15.44
N THR A 6 7.10 -19.96 -16.42
CA THR A 6 7.11 -18.49 -16.28
C THR A 6 6.45 -18.17 -14.95
N ALA A 7 7.23 -17.64 -14.00
CA ALA A 7 6.69 -17.20 -12.71
C ALA A 7 5.58 -16.18 -13.00
N ALA A 8 4.42 -16.38 -12.38
CA ALA A 8 3.32 -15.42 -12.51
C ALA A 8 3.80 -14.07 -11.95
N ILE A 9 3.60 -12.99 -12.70
CA ILE A 9 3.99 -11.65 -12.28
C ILE A 9 3.16 -11.26 -11.07
N THR A 10 3.82 -10.92 -9.96
CA THR A 10 3.18 -10.39 -8.74
C THR A 10 2.53 -9.04 -9.02
N ARG A 11 1.30 -8.83 -8.55
CA ARG A 11 0.50 -7.65 -8.84
C ARG A 11 0.07 -6.93 -7.58
N VAL A 12 0.28 -5.61 -7.54
CA VAL A 12 -0.07 -4.75 -6.41
C VAL A 12 -0.97 -3.61 -6.87
N VAL A 13 -2.01 -3.31 -6.11
CA VAL A 13 -2.86 -2.13 -6.33
C VAL A 13 -2.62 -1.08 -5.25
N VAL A 14 -2.52 0.19 -5.68
CA VAL A 14 -2.35 1.36 -4.82
C VAL A 14 -3.52 2.32 -5.08
N PRO A 15 -4.59 2.30 -4.26
CA PRO A 15 -5.66 3.28 -4.37
C PRO A 15 -5.14 4.69 -4.04
N LEU A 16 -5.45 5.66 -4.91
CA LEU A 16 -4.95 7.02 -4.78
C LEU A 16 -6.12 8.02 -4.74
N ALA A 17 -6.12 8.89 -3.73
CA ALA A 17 -7.12 9.94 -3.54
C ALA A 17 -6.44 11.30 -3.31
N HIS A 18 -7.15 12.40 -3.58
CA HIS A 18 -6.63 13.76 -3.32
C HIS A 18 -6.16 13.94 -1.88
N GLY A 19 -4.98 14.53 -1.71
CA GLY A 19 -4.32 14.69 -0.42
C GLY A 19 -3.55 13.47 0.05
N PHE A 20 -3.19 12.55 -0.89
CA PHE A 20 -2.23 11.49 -0.62
C PHE A 20 -0.89 12.06 -0.19
N GLU A 21 -0.07 11.27 0.51
CA GLU A 21 1.29 11.66 0.87
C GLU A 21 2.26 11.24 -0.24
N GLU A 22 2.99 12.19 -0.79
CA GLU A 22 3.79 12.05 -2.01
C GLU A 22 4.99 11.10 -1.83
N ILE A 23 5.76 11.29 -0.75
CA ILE A 23 6.95 10.46 -0.47
C ILE A 23 6.54 9.00 -0.29
N GLU A 24 5.48 8.75 0.45
CA GLU A 24 4.99 7.39 0.72
C GLU A 24 4.52 6.71 -0.56
N THR A 25 3.70 7.41 -1.34
CA THR A 25 3.13 6.85 -2.57
C THR A 25 4.20 6.59 -3.63
N VAL A 26 5.02 7.60 -3.92
CA VAL A 26 6.02 7.50 -5.00
C VAL A 26 7.10 6.49 -4.64
N THR A 27 7.58 6.51 -3.39
CA THR A 27 8.59 5.54 -2.93
C THR A 27 8.08 4.10 -3.05
N VAL A 28 6.88 3.82 -2.59
CA VAL A 28 6.32 2.46 -2.68
C VAL A 28 6.16 2.03 -4.14
N VAL A 29 5.55 2.87 -4.97
CA VAL A 29 5.32 2.53 -6.39
C VAL A 29 6.64 2.32 -7.13
N ASP A 30 7.62 3.20 -6.96
CA ASP A 30 8.92 3.12 -7.65
C ASP A 30 9.69 1.87 -7.21
N ILE A 31 9.83 1.64 -5.90
CA ILE A 31 10.59 0.51 -5.36
C ILE A 31 9.98 -0.84 -5.77
N LEU A 32 8.66 -0.98 -5.71
CA LEU A 32 7.99 -2.20 -6.14
C LEU A 32 8.15 -2.43 -7.66
N ARG A 33 8.03 -1.39 -8.47
CA ARG A 33 8.24 -1.49 -9.93
C ARG A 33 9.69 -1.87 -10.28
N ARG A 34 10.69 -1.35 -9.57
CA ARG A 34 12.11 -1.77 -9.71
C ARG A 34 12.32 -3.24 -9.36
N ALA A 35 11.57 -3.75 -8.41
CA ALA A 35 11.59 -5.18 -8.07
C ALA A 35 10.94 -6.08 -9.13
N GLY A 36 10.40 -5.53 -10.22
CA GLY A 36 9.68 -6.28 -11.26
C GLY A 36 8.22 -6.57 -10.94
N ILE A 37 7.68 -5.98 -9.86
CA ILE A 37 6.29 -6.12 -9.44
C ILE A 37 5.41 -5.20 -10.30
N SER A 38 4.29 -5.74 -10.80
CA SER A 38 3.31 -4.95 -11.54
C SER A 38 2.47 -4.10 -10.57
N VAL A 39 2.72 -2.80 -10.52
CA VAL A 39 1.98 -1.89 -9.64
C VAL A 39 0.98 -1.08 -10.45
N THR A 40 -0.28 -1.16 -10.05
CA THR A 40 -1.39 -0.36 -10.59
C THR A 40 -1.78 0.73 -9.60
N VAL A 41 -1.60 1.99 -9.99
CA VAL A 41 -2.12 3.14 -9.24
C VAL A 41 -3.55 3.39 -9.67
N ALA A 42 -4.51 3.25 -8.75
CA ALA A 42 -5.94 3.31 -9.06
C ALA A 42 -6.58 4.57 -8.44
N GLY A 43 -7.01 5.51 -9.28
CA GLY A 43 -7.60 6.77 -8.83
C GLY A 43 -9.03 6.60 -8.31
N VAL A 44 -9.29 7.09 -7.10
CA VAL A 44 -10.60 6.95 -6.43
C VAL A 44 -11.60 8.00 -6.89
N GLU A 45 -11.17 9.26 -7.02
CA GLU A 45 -12.03 10.40 -7.36
C GLU A 45 -11.82 10.85 -8.82
N THR A 46 -11.61 9.92 -9.71
CA THR A 46 -11.34 10.23 -11.12
C THR A 46 -12.32 9.56 -12.06
N GLY A 47 -12.50 10.17 -13.24
CA GLY A 47 -13.25 9.59 -14.34
C GLY A 47 -12.46 8.50 -15.11
N SER A 48 -12.92 8.18 -16.32
CA SER A 48 -12.22 7.31 -17.26
C SER A 48 -12.14 8.04 -18.62
N PRO A 49 -10.93 8.42 -19.09
CA PRO A 49 -9.61 8.22 -18.46
C PRO A 49 -9.45 9.00 -17.16
N PRO A 50 -8.56 8.56 -16.24
CA PRO A 50 -8.38 9.23 -14.96
C PRO A 50 -7.69 10.60 -15.12
N GLY A 51 -8.20 11.60 -14.40
CA GLY A 51 -7.54 12.89 -14.25
C GLY A 51 -6.41 12.85 -13.22
N ALA A 52 -5.60 13.91 -13.16
CA ALA A 52 -4.55 14.04 -12.18
C ALA A 52 -5.11 14.18 -10.77
N ILE A 53 -4.49 13.51 -9.81
CA ILE A 53 -4.78 13.58 -8.38
C ILE A 53 -3.69 14.40 -7.71
N GLU A 54 -4.07 15.38 -6.91
CA GLU A 54 -3.14 16.26 -6.21
C GLU A 54 -2.85 15.73 -4.81
N GLY A 55 -1.57 15.59 -4.49
CA GLY A 55 -1.08 15.21 -3.18
C GLY A 55 -1.19 16.33 -2.15
N ARG A 56 -0.78 16.06 -0.91
CA ARG A 56 -0.89 17.01 0.21
C ARG A 56 0.02 18.25 0.06
N THR A 57 1.09 18.14 -0.70
CA THR A 57 2.05 19.23 -0.93
C THR A 57 1.91 19.86 -2.33
N GLY A 58 0.95 19.41 -3.15
CA GLY A 58 0.62 19.96 -4.46
C GLY A 58 1.25 19.22 -5.64
N ILE A 59 2.02 18.15 -5.41
CA ILE A 59 2.50 17.29 -6.50
C ILE A 59 1.32 16.51 -7.07
N ARG A 60 1.23 16.48 -8.40
CA ARG A 60 0.13 15.81 -9.11
C ARG A 60 0.60 14.52 -9.74
N LEU A 61 -0.14 13.45 -9.52
CA LEU A 61 0.06 12.15 -10.16
C LEU A 61 -1.16 11.80 -11.03
N VAL A 62 -0.90 11.21 -12.20
CA VAL A 62 -1.95 10.64 -13.03
C VAL A 62 -1.99 9.15 -12.71
N PRO A 63 -3.10 8.61 -12.19
CA PRO A 63 -3.23 7.19 -11.94
C PRO A 63 -3.30 6.39 -13.23
N ASP A 64 -2.94 5.11 -13.18
CA ASP A 64 -2.96 4.21 -14.34
C ASP A 64 -4.41 3.95 -14.82
N LEU A 65 -5.35 3.85 -13.86
CA LEU A 65 -6.77 3.66 -14.14
C LEU A 65 -7.66 4.16 -13.00
N SER A 66 -8.98 4.20 -13.23
CA SER A 66 -9.96 4.46 -12.16
C SER A 66 -10.15 3.22 -11.28
N ILE A 67 -10.35 3.41 -9.97
CA ILE A 67 -10.65 2.33 -9.01
C ILE A 67 -11.87 1.48 -9.45
N ALA A 68 -12.78 2.04 -10.26
CA ALA A 68 -13.93 1.33 -10.77
C ALA A 68 -13.56 0.17 -11.72
N GLY A 69 -12.37 0.22 -12.33
CA GLY A 69 -11.85 -0.85 -13.21
C GLY A 69 -11.05 -1.94 -12.48
N VAL A 70 -10.87 -1.82 -11.16
CA VAL A 70 -10.06 -2.76 -10.38
C VAL A 70 -10.86 -3.99 -9.97
N GLN A 71 -10.32 -5.18 -10.25
CA GLN A 71 -10.85 -6.46 -9.79
C GLN A 71 -9.90 -7.04 -8.73
N ALA A 72 -10.41 -7.38 -7.54
CA ALA A 72 -9.59 -7.88 -6.44
C ALA A 72 -8.82 -9.17 -6.78
N SER A 73 -9.41 -10.02 -7.63
CA SER A 73 -8.81 -11.28 -8.10
C SER A 73 -7.50 -11.09 -8.86
N ASP A 74 -7.25 -9.89 -9.38
CA ASP A 74 -6.07 -9.60 -10.20
C ASP A 74 -4.84 -9.23 -9.37
N PHE A 75 -5.00 -9.09 -8.04
CA PHE A 75 -3.95 -8.55 -7.18
C PHE A 75 -3.59 -9.48 -6.03
N ASP A 76 -2.30 -9.49 -5.70
CA ASP A 76 -1.72 -10.23 -4.58
C ASP A 76 -1.62 -9.36 -3.32
N MET A 77 -1.64 -8.03 -3.50
CA MET A 77 -1.53 -7.07 -2.41
C MET A 77 -2.24 -5.75 -2.75
N ILE A 78 -2.79 -5.11 -1.71
CA ILE A 78 -3.18 -3.70 -1.74
C ILE A 78 -2.24 -2.90 -0.83
N VAL A 79 -1.80 -1.73 -1.28
CA VAL A 79 -1.03 -0.79 -0.45
C VAL A 79 -1.78 0.53 -0.34
N LEU A 80 -2.15 0.90 0.88
CA LEU A 80 -2.85 2.14 1.20
C LEU A 80 -1.82 3.22 1.57
N PRO A 81 -1.62 4.25 0.74
CA PRO A 81 -0.77 5.38 1.10
C PRO A 81 -1.43 6.26 2.16
N GLY A 82 -0.61 6.99 2.90
CA GLY A 82 -1.09 7.95 3.87
C GLY A 82 -1.45 9.31 3.25
N GLY A 83 -1.30 10.34 4.08
CA GLY A 83 -1.93 11.63 3.84
C GLY A 83 -3.33 11.63 4.46
N LEU A 84 -3.55 12.47 5.46
CA LEU A 84 -4.79 12.42 6.27
C LEU A 84 -6.05 12.56 5.42
N LYS A 85 -6.06 13.53 4.49
CA LYS A 85 -7.20 13.77 3.61
C LYS A 85 -7.43 12.59 2.64
N GLY A 86 -6.34 12.07 2.05
CA GLY A 86 -6.41 10.90 1.18
C GLY A 86 -6.96 9.68 1.91
N ALA A 87 -6.43 9.37 3.10
CA ALA A 87 -6.91 8.28 3.93
C ALA A 87 -8.41 8.42 4.28
N GLN A 88 -8.87 9.63 4.61
CA GLN A 88 -10.30 9.89 4.88
C GLN A 88 -11.19 9.63 3.66
N THR A 89 -10.70 9.93 2.46
CA THR A 89 -11.42 9.61 1.21
C THR A 89 -11.46 8.10 0.97
N LEU A 90 -10.31 7.41 1.11
CA LEU A 90 -10.24 5.95 0.98
C LEU A 90 -11.15 5.23 1.98
N GLN A 91 -11.24 5.74 3.21
CA GLN A 91 -12.09 5.22 4.27
C GLN A 91 -13.59 5.21 3.91
N LYS A 92 -14.04 6.23 3.17
CA LYS A 92 -15.45 6.41 2.79
C LYS A 92 -15.82 5.72 1.47
N ASP A 93 -14.83 5.33 0.66
CA ASP A 93 -15.09 4.76 -0.65
C ASP A 93 -15.48 3.28 -0.56
N THR A 94 -16.71 2.99 -0.99
CA THR A 94 -17.26 1.62 -0.93
C THR A 94 -16.55 0.62 -1.84
N ARG A 95 -15.86 1.10 -2.90
CA ARG A 95 -15.08 0.26 -3.81
C ARG A 95 -13.79 -0.17 -3.12
N VAL A 96 -13.11 0.74 -2.41
CA VAL A 96 -11.95 0.43 -1.57
C VAL A 96 -12.33 -0.55 -0.47
N ALA A 97 -13.47 -0.34 0.21
CA ALA A 97 -13.97 -1.25 1.25
C ALA A 97 -14.21 -2.67 0.71
N ARG A 98 -14.83 -2.79 -0.49
CA ARG A 98 -15.05 -4.10 -1.14
C ARG A 98 -13.73 -4.76 -1.55
N LEU A 99 -12.79 -3.98 -2.08
CA LEU A 99 -11.48 -4.47 -2.48
C LEU A 99 -10.71 -5.03 -1.27
N LEU A 100 -10.68 -4.30 -0.15
CA LEU A 100 -10.05 -4.74 1.10
C LEU A 100 -10.64 -6.04 1.63
N ARG A 101 -11.97 -6.14 1.71
CA ARG A 101 -12.65 -7.36 2.16
C ARG A 101 -12.34 -8.54 1.25
N SER A 102 -12.44 -8.36 -0.06
CA SER A 102 -12.16 -9.44 -1.01
C SER A 102 -10.72 -9.93 -0.92
N LEU A 103 -9.74 -9.02 -0.75
CA LEU A 103 -8.33 -9.42 -0.57
C LEU A 103 -8.13 -10.15 0.77
N GLN A 104 -8.76 -9.69 1.85
CA GLN A 104 -8.72 -10.37 3.14
C GLN A 104 -9.32 -11.78 3.08
N ASP A 105 -10.49 -11.94 2.47
CA ASP A 105 -11.19 -13.22 2.34
C ASP A 105 -10.40 -14.24 1.49
N ASN A 106 -9.55 -13.76 0.59
CA ASN A 106 -8.69 -14.57 -0.26
C ASN A 106 -7.24 -14.69 0.26
N ASP A 107 -6.99 -14.40 1.55
CA ASP A 107 -5.67 -14.45 2.20
C ASP A 107 -4.56 -13.68 1.44
N ARG A 108 -4.92 -12.53 0.84
CA ARG A 108 -3.99 -11.63 0.17
C ARG A 108 -3.40 -10.62 1.15
N TYR A 109 -2.30 -9.99 0.77
CA TYR A 109 -1.64 -9.00 1.61
C TYR A 109 -2.36 -7.65 1.61
N ILE A 110 -2.40 -7.03 2.79
CA ILE A 110 -2.91 -5.69 3.00
C ILE A 110 -1.81 -4.88 3.68
N ALA A 111 -1.41 -3.78 3.04
CA ALA A 111 -0.38 -2.91 3.55
C ALA A 111 -0.91 -1.48 3.70
N ALA A 112 -0.50 -0.78 4.78
CA ALA A 112 -0.95 0.59 5.05
C ALA A 112 0.14 1.39 5.76
N ILE A 113 0.35 2.64 5.37
CA ILE A 113 1.36 3.50 5.96
C ILE A 113 0.76 4.80 6.52
N CYS A 114 1.37 5.36 7.58
CA CYS A 114 1.06 6.68 8.12
C CYS A 114 -0.36 6.80 8.70
N ALA A 115 -1.25 7.55 8.05
CA ALA A 115 -2.65 7.67 8.43
C ALA A 115 -3.53 6.52 7.90
N ALA A 116 -3.06 5.76 6.91
CA ALA A 116 -3.87 4.75 6.24
C ALA A 116 -4.34 3.56 7.12
N PRO A 117 -3.68 3.16 8.22
CA PRO A 117 -4.24 2.16 9.14
C PRO A 117 -5.64 2.54 9.69
N THR A 118 -6.01 3.84 9.70
CA THR A 118 -7.38 4.25 10.08
C THR A 118 -8.45 3.78 9.09
N VAL A 119 -8.07 3.59 7.82
CA VAL A 119 -8.97 2.97 6.81
C VAL A 119 -9.32 1.55 7.23
N LEU A 120 -8.31 0.78 7.66
CA LEU A 120 -8.50 -0.60 8.11
C LEU A 120 -9.33 -0.66 9.40
N ALA A 121 -9.09 0.29 10.32
CA ALA A 121 -9.85 0.41 11.56
C ALA A 121 -11.34 0.62 11.30
N SER A 122 -11.69 1.52 10.37
CA SER A 122 -13.09 1.82 10.03
C SER A 122 -13.84 0.63 9.42
N HIS A 123 -13.12 -0.34 8.88
CA HIS A 123 -13.69 -1.56 8.31
C HIS A 123 -13.59 -2.79 9.24
N GLY A 124 -13.17 -2.59 10.52
CA GLY A 124 -13.10 -3.65 11.51
C GLY A 124 -11.95 -4.65 11.31
N MET A 125 -10.91 -4.27 10.56
CA MET A 125 -9.83 -5.18 10.13
C MET A 125 -8.61 -5.19 11.06
N ILE A 126 -8.66 -4.46 12.19
CA ILE A 126 -7.49 -4.28 13.07
C ILE A 126 -7.66 -4.91 14.46
N ALA A 127 -8.82 -5.40 14.82
CA ALA A 127 -9.08 -5.95 16.16
C ALA A 127 -8.12 -7.11 16.48
N GLY A 128 -7.34 -6.97 17.57
CA GLY A 128 -6.34 -7.95 18.01
C GLY A 128 -5.10 -8.05 17.11
N ARG A 129 -5.00 -7.25 16.05
CA ARG A 129 -3.85 -7.24 15.14
C ARG A 129 -2.75 -6.33 15.67
N ARG A 130 -1.50 -6.77 15.51
CA ARG A 130 -0.34 -5.94 15.79
C ARG A 130 -0.07 -5.02 14.59
N LEU A 131 0.02 -3.72 14.84
CA LEU A 131 0.23 -2.72 13.80
C LEU A 131 0.93 -1.46 14.33
N THR A 132 1.40 -0.65 13.39
CA THR A 132 1.91 0.71 13.63
C THR A 132 1.23 1.71 12.71
N SER A 133 1.39 2.99 13.01
CA SER A 133 0.86 4.12 12.22
C SER A 133 1.65 5.39 12.49
N HIS A 134 1.27 6.47 11.84
CA HIS A 134 1.70 7.79 12.28
C HIS A 134 1.14 8.07 13.70
N PRO A 135 1.95 8.62 14.62
CA PRO A 135 1.50 8.86 15.99
C PRO A 135 0.22 9.68 16.13
N SER A 136 0.00 10.63 15.21
CA SER A 136 -1.19 11.51 15.22
C SER A 136 -2.53 10.81 15.05
N VAL A 137 -2.54 9.54 14.63
CA VAL A 137 -3.77 8.76 14.44
C VAL A 137 -3.86 7.54 15.37
N LYS A 138 -2.91 7.40 16.30
CA LYS A 138 -2.85 6.26 17.24
C LYS A 138 -4.17 6.05 17.99
N ASP A 139 -4.80 7.11 18.45
CA ASP A 139 -6.03 7.06 19.23
C ASP A 139 -7.26 6.57 18.41
N GLN A 140 -7.16 6.57 17.07
CA GLN A 140 -8.18 6.05 16.17
C GLN A 140 -8.06 4.54 15.90
N LEU A 141 -7.06 3.88 16.48
CA LEU A 141 -6.74 2.47 16.25
C LEU A 141 -7.10 1.59 17.46
N ALA A 142 -8.18 1.94 18.15
CA ALA A 142 -8.65 1.19 19.31
C ALA A 142 -8.92 -0.28 18.95
N GLY A 143 -8.52 -1.19 19.83
CA GLY A 143 -8.64 -2.64 19.62
C GLY A 143 -7.45 -3.29 18.91
N ALA A 144 -6.51 -2.52 18.37
CA ALA A 144 -5.24 -3.06 17.87
C ALA A 144 -4.20 -3.17 18.98
N ILE A 145 -3.22 -4.04 18.79
CA ILE A 145 -1.98 -4.10 19.57
C ILE A 145 -0.99 -3.14 18.92
N TYR A 146 -0.92 -1.91 19.44
CA TYR A 146 -0.08 -0.87 18.84
C TYR A 146 1.40 -1.09 19.14
N ASP A 147 2.21 -1.07 18.08
CA ASP A 147 3.67 -1.20 18.11
C ASP A 147 4.32 0.08 17.57
N GLU A 148 5.46 0.48 18.14
CA GLU A 148 6.18 1.68 17.71
C GLU A 148 7.33 1.39 16.73
N GLN A 149 7.46 0.15 16.27
CA GLN A 149 8.42 -0.20 15.24
C GLN A 149 8.13 0.54 13.93
N ARG A 150 9.19 0.77 13.15
CA ARG A 150 9.12 1.52 11.89
C ARG A 150 8.27 0.81 10.85
N VAL A 151 8.36 -0.54 10.80
CA VAL A 151 7.51 -1.43 10.00
C VAL A 151 7.07 -2.58 10.88
N VAL A 152 5.80 -2.93 10.83
CA VAL A 152 5.22 -4.06 11.57
C VAL A 152 4.58 -5.01 10.56
N VAL A 153 4.96 -6.29 10.64
CA VAL A 153 4.35 -7.38 9.88
C VAL A 153 3.60 -8.27 10.86
N ASP A 154 2.32 -8.47 10.61
CA ASP A 154 1.44 -9.36 11.34
C ASP A 154 0.64 -10.23 10.37
N GLY A 155 1.18 -11.40 10.04
CA GLY A 155 0.62 -12.28 9.02
C GLY A 155 0.54 -11.58 7.65
N ARG A 156 -0.67 -11.38 7.15
CA ARG A 156 -0.92 -10.70 5.87
C ARG A 156 -1.09 -9.18 6.00
N LEU A 157 -0.99 -8.64 7.20
CA LEU A 157 -1.05 -7.20 7.44
C LEU A 157 0.36 -6.62 7.59
N VAL A 158 0.68 -5.58 6.81
CA VAL A 158 1.95 -4.84 6.91
C VAL A 158 1.66 -3.37 7.14
N THR A 159 2.23 -2.78 8.18
CA THR A 159 2.00 -1.36 8.47
C THR A 159 3.30 -0.61 8.72
N SER A 160 3.28 0.72 8.49
CA SER A 160 4.44 1.58 8.69
C SER A 160 4.05 2.98 9.17
N ARG A 161 5.02 3.76 9.65
CA ARG A 161 4.76 4.98 10.42
C ARG A 161 4.56 6.24 9.62
N GLY A 162 5.23 6.41 8.48
CA GLY A 162 5.11 7.66 7.73
C GLY A 162 6.22 7.89 6.71
N PRO A 163 6.34 9.10 6.15
CA PRO A 163 7.26 9.38 5.03
C PRO A 163 8.70 8.95 5.30
N GLY A 164 9.20 9.17 6.50
CA GLY A 164 10.56 8.79 6.89
C GLY A 164 10.80 7.29 7.02
N THR A 165 9.77 6.45 6.89
CA THR A 165 9.86 4.99 6.90
C THR A 165 9.42 4.35 5.57
N ALA A 166 9.09 5.15 4.57
CA ALA A 166 8.52 4.68 3.31
C ALA A 166 9.46 3.74 2.53
N MET A 167 10.77 4.05 2.52
CA MET A 167 11.77 3.20 1.85
C MET A 167 11.88 1.83 2.52
N GLU A 168 12.02 1.80 3.85
CA GLU A 168 12.08 0.56 4.62
C GLU A 168 10.80 -0.27 4.45
N PHE A 169 9.64 0.38 4.50
CA PHE A 169 8.35 -0.24 4.25
C PHE A 169 8.29 -0.87 2.86
N ALA A 170 8.66 -0.13 1.81
CA ALA A 170 8.65 -0.64 0.45
C ALA A 170 9.57 -1.85 0.26
N LEU A 171 10.77 -1.84 0.86
CA LEU A 171 11.71 -2.97 0.81
C LEU A 171 11.18 -4.20 1.56
N VAL A 172 10.46 -4.02 2.68
CA VAL A 172 9.77 -5.14 3.36
C VAL A 172 8.68 -5.72 2.46
N LEU A 173 7.92 -4.90 1.73
CA LEU A 173 6.95 -5.40 0.76
C LEU A 173 7.62 -6.19 -0.38
N VAL A 174 8.77 -5.72 -0.88
CA VAL A 174 9.58 -6.47 -1.86
C VAL A 174 10.03 -7.81 -1.28
N GLU A 175 10.50 -7.84 -0.03
CA GLU A 175 10.94 -9.09 0.62
C GLU A 175 9.79 -10.12 0.70
N ILE A 176 8.61 -9.66 1.08
CA ILE A 176 7.41 -10.50 1.20
C ILE A 176 6.99 -11.08 -0.16
N LEU A 177 7.07 -10.29 -1.23
CA LEU A 177 6.54 -10.65 -2.54
C LEU A 177 7.56 -11.37 -3.43
N GLU A 178 8.85 -10.98 -3.37
CA GLU A 178 9.89 -11.43 -4.29
C GLU A 178 11.13 -12.01 -3.58
N GLY A 179 11.18 -11.94 -2.24
CA GLY A 179 12.24 -12.51 -1.44
C GLY A 179 13.47 -11.62 -1.25
N LYS A 180 14.36 -12.07 -0.36
CA LYS A 180 15.54 -11.29 0.12
C LYS A 180 16.53 -10.93 -0.99
N GLN A 181 16.75 -11.82 -1.94
CA GLN A 181 17.67 -11.53 -3.04
C GLN A 181 17.25 -10.30 -3.83
N LYS A 182 15.94 -10.19 -4.13
CA LYS A 182 15.39 -9.04 -4.85
C LYS A 182 15.53 -7.74 -4.05
N VAL A 183 15.39 -7.79 -2.73
CA VAL A 183 15.66 -6.63 -1.87
C VAL A 183 17.08 -6.12 -2.04
N GLU A 184 18.08 -7.02 -2.02
CA GLU A 184 19.49 -6.60 -2.17
C GLU A 184 19.78 -6.03 -3.56
N GLU A 185 19.19 -6.59 -4.62
CA GLU A 185 19.28 -6.04 -5.98
C GLU A 185 18.73 -4.59 -6.03
N VAL A 186 17.52 -4.37 -5.50
CA VAL A 186 16.90 -3.04 -5.47
C VAL A 186 17.69 -2.06 -4.59
N LYS A 187 18.15 -2.49 -3.41
CA LYS A 187 18.99 -1.65 -2.52
C LYS A 187 20.27 -1.17 -3.21
N GLN A 188 20.92 -2.06 -3.96
CA GLN A 188 22.12 -1.70 -4.72
C GLN A 188 21.79 -0.68 -5.83
N GLU A 189 20.71 -0.88 -6.56
CA GLU A 189 20.27 0.01 -7.64
C GLU A 189 19.98 1.42 -7.15
N VAL A 190 19.26 1.55 -6.01
CA VAL A 190 18.85 2.85 -5.46
C VAL A 190 19.84 3.40 -4.42
N LEU A 191 20.97 2.72 -4.17
CA LEU A 191 21.98 3.07 -3.17
C LEU A 191 21.41 3.20 -1.75
N ALA A 192 20.38 2.42 -1.42
CA ALA A 192 19.78 2.43 -0.09
C ALA A 192 20.69 1.74 0.94
N ARG A 193 20.92 2.41 2.07
CA ARG A 193 21.67 1.90 3.23
C ARG A 193 20.72 1.81 4.41
N LEU A 194 19.96 0.72 4.48
CA LEU A 194 18.97 0.42 5.52
C LEU A 194 19.26 -0.96 6.14
#